data_e6792ae5f45f0222da091bac29fe9ceb
#
_entry.id   e6792ae5f45f0222da091bac29fe9ceb
#
_cell.length_a   1.000
_cell.length_b   1.000
_cell.length_c   1.000
_cell.angle_alpha   90.00
_cell.angle_beta   90.00
_cell.angle_gamma   90.00
#
_symmetry.space_group_name_H-M   'P 1'
#
loop_
_entity.id
_entity.type
_entity.pdbx_description
1 polymer ?
#
loop_
_entity_poly.entity_id
_entity_poly.type
_entity_poly.pdbx_seq_one_letter_code
_entity_poly.pdbx_strand_id
1 'polypeptide(L)'
;MKYPIGLQSFEDIRKSKFLYIDKTDMIYNLTRDGKYYFLSRPRRFGKSLLVSTLEAYFSGKKELFAGLAIDSLEKEWASYPVLHLDLNTDNYKTEGALELRLTLAITQWESIYGRYELEKTLSQRFEGVIERAYKKTGKQVVILVDEYDKPLLQAIGNNELQADYRGLLKSVYGALKSQDRYIRFALLTGVTKFGKVSVFSDLNNLQDLSMDEEYQALCGVTQDELETIFAEPIKQLATKYKLSVEEALCRLKERYDGYHFVENGIGIYNPFSLLNTFKRLQFGSYWFETGTPTYLVELLKQDNYRLPNLTKEVSTADVLNCIDTASNNPIPVLYQSGYLTIKSFDEEFGEYRLGFPNKEVEEGFTRFLLPYYTGLRNPETPFSMGEFVRDLRSGRPEDFMQRMATLFADTNYKIVGNSELYFQNAFYLIAKMMGFYTKVERTTSNGRMDLTIETNDYIYIVEFKLDGSADVALQQIDEKGYAQPFAMDKRQLFKIGVNFSLEKRCIDKWLIA
;
A
#
# COMPACT_ATOMS: atom_id res chain seq x y z
N MET A 1 15.23 24.28 1.37
CA MET A 1 13.87 23.83 0.98
C MET A 1 13.14 23.37 2.23
N LYS A 2 11.85 23.73 2.43
CA LYS A 2 11.04 23.26 3.56
C LYS A 2 10.12 22.14 3.08
N TYR A 3 10.24 20.95 3.66
CA TYR A 3 9.45 19.78 3.25
C TYR A 3 8.15 19.65 4.08
N PRO A 4 6.97 19.51 3.46
CA PRO A 4 5.66 19.46 4.14
C PRO A 4 5.34 18.07 4.70
N ILE A 5 6.26 17.47 5.46
CA ILE A 5 6.06 16.13 6.00
C ILE A 5 4.93 16.12 7.02
N GLY A 6 3.87 15.37 6.72
CA GLY A 6 2.68 15.27 7.58
C GLY A 6 1.70 16.45 7.45
N LEU A 7 1.98 17.45 6.62
CA LEU A 7 1.04 18.54 6.33
C LEU A 7 0.09 18.14 5.20
N GLN A 8 -1.20 18.35 5.41
CA GLN A 8 -2.27 18.05 4.46
C GLN A 8 -3.00 19.30 3.98
N SER A 9 -2.86 20.42 4.71
CA SER A 9 -3.49 21.69 4.40
C SER A 9 -2.71 22.42 3.30
N PHE A 10 -3.32 22.59 2.13
CA PHE A 10 -2.76 23.37 1.03
C PHE A 10 -2.49 24.82 1.46
N GLU A 11 -3.43 25.41 2.19
CA GLU A 11 -3.31 26.78 2.69
C GLU A 11 -2.07 26.96 3.58
N ASP A 12 -1.83 26.03 4.54
CA ASP A 12 -0.67 26.10 5.42
C ASP A 12 0.64 25.90 4.65
N ILE A 13 0.65 24.99 3.68
CA ILE A 13 1.80 24.74 2.79
C ILE A 13 2.16 26.02 2.04
N ARG A 14 1.18 26.69 1.44
CA ARG A 14 1.40 27.90 0.64
C ARG A 14 1.78 29.11 1.52
N LYS A 15 1.06 29.38 2.60
CA LYS A 15 1.33 30.48 3.51
C LYS A 15 2.68 30.37 4.19
N SER A 16 3.08 29.16 4.59
CA SER A 16 4.36 28.90 5.26
C SER A 16 5.53 28.64 4.32
N LYS A 17 5.30 28.74 2.98
CA LYS A 17 6.30 28.54 1.92
C LYS A 17 7.00 27.17 2.01
N PHE A 18 6.25 26.12 2.29
CA PHE A 18 6.70 24.76 2.11
C PHE A 18 6.74 24.39 0.61
N LEU A 19 7.51 23.38 0.29
CA LEU A 19 7.51 22.79 -1.05
C LEU A 19 6.11 22.30 -1.41
N TYR A 20 5.63 22.69 -2.56
CA TYR A 20 4.44 22.13 -3.19
C TYR A 20 4.81 21.63 -4.59
N ILE A 21 4.58 20.37 -4.88
CA ILE A 21 4.73 19.80 -6.20
C ILE A 21 3.47 20.12 -6.97
N ASP A 22 3.59 20.95 -7.97
CA ASP A 22 2.45 21.54 -8.69
C ASP A 22 1.77 20.49 -9.58
N LYS A 23 0.50 20.23 -9.31
CA LYS A 23 -0.42 19.40 -10.10
C LYS A 23 -1.67 20.20 -10.50
N THR A 24 -1.61 21.51 -10.39
CA THR A 24 -2.81 22.35 -10.54
C THR A 24 -3.30 22.49 -11.97
N ASP A 25 -2.50 22.17 -12.95
CA ASP A 25 -2.91 21.99 -14.35
C ASP A 25 -3.89 20.82 -14.51
N MET A 26 -3.56 19.66 -13.93
CA MET A 26 -4.46 18.49 -13.89
C MET A 26 -5.74 18.80 -13.09
N ILE A 27 -5.63 19.52 -11.96
CA ILE A 27 -6.79 19.95 -11.18
C ILE A 27 -7.70 20.86 -12.01
N TYR A 28 -7.14 21.78 -12.79
CA TYR A 28 -7.89 22.66 -13.67
C TYR A 28 -8.69 21.85 -14.70
N ASN A 29 -8.06 20.90 -15.38
CA ASN A 29 -8.73 20.02 -16.35
C ASN A 29 -9.83 19.22 -15.66
N LEU A 30 -9.51 18.53 -14.56
CA LEU A 30 -10.46 17.72 -13.79
C LEU A 30 -11.73 18.48 -13.41
N THR A 31 -11.63 19.77 -13.05
CA THR A 31 -12.78 20.58 -12.65
C THR A 31 -13.65 21.02 -13.82
N ARG A 32 -13.19 20.84 -15.09
CA ARG A 32 -13.88 21.22 -16.31
C ARG A 32 -14.41 20.04 -17.09
N ASP A 33 -13.73 18.88 -17.03
CA ASP A 33 -14.05 17.72 -17.87
C ASP A 33 -15.26 16.92 -17.36
N GLY A 34 -15.57 17.01 -16.08
CA GLY A 34 -16.68 16.26 -15.52
C GLY A 34 -17.18 16.79 -14.17
N LYS A 35 -17.91 15.94 -13.44
CA LYS A 35 -18.63 16.37 -12.27
C LYS A 35 -18.45 15.43 -11.07
N TYR A 36 -18.49 14.13 -11.28
CA TYR A 36 -18.43 13.13 -10.22
C TYR A 36 -17.21 12.25 -10.39
N TYR A 37 -16.32 12.29 -9.42
CA TYR A 37 -15.06 11.57 -9.49
C TYR A 37 -14.81 10.71 -8.27
N PHE A 38 -14.12 9.61 -8.50
CA PHE A 38 -13.61 8.71 -7.50
C PHE A 38 -12.10 8.54 -7.68
N LEU A 39 -11.31 8.58 -6.60
CA LEU A 39 -9.87 8.35 -6.64
C LEU A 39 -9.43 7.46 -5.48
N SER A 40 -8.92 6.28 -5.79
CA SER A 40 -8.15 5.50 -4.81
C SER A 40 -6.66 5.61 -5.09
N ARG A 41 -5.88 5.81 -4.02
CA ARG A 41 -4.40 5.78 -4.03
C ARG A 41 -3.93 5.22 -2.69
N PRO A 42 -2.75 4.59 -2.63
CA PRO A 42 -2.18 4.14 -1.38
C PRO A 42 -2.06 5.26 -0.36
N ARG A 43 -1.86 4.90 0.90
CA ARG A 43 -1.61 5.89 1.96
C ARG A 43 -0.39 6.75 1.64
N ARG A 44 -0.40 8.01 2.10
CA ARG A 44 0.72 8.95 1.97
C ARG A 44 1.06 9.38 0.54
N PHE A 45 0.15 9.21 -0.42
CA PHE A 45 0.30 9.69 -1.81
C PHE A 45 -0.17 11.12 -2.03
N GLY A 46 -0.76 11.79 -1.04
CA GLY A 46 -1.19 13.18 -1.16
C GLY A 46 -2.68 13.39 -1.47
N LYS A 47 -3.54 12.35 -1.29
CA LYS A 47 -5.00 12.48 -1.49
C LYS A 47 -5.63 13.62 -0.68
N SER A 48 -5.37 13.68 0.63
CA SER A 48 -5.90 14.74 1.49
C SER A 48 -5.38 16.12 1.10
N LEU A 49 -4.14 16.21 0.58
CA LEU A 49 -3.62 17.46 0.03
C LEU A 49 -4.37 17.85 -1.25
N LEU A 50 -4.67 16.90 -2.14
CA LEU A 50 -5.50 17.14 -3.33
C LEU A 50 -6.90 17.65 -2.92
N VAL A 51 -7.54 17.01 -1.94
CA VAL A 51 -8.85 17.45 -1.41
C VAL A 51 -8.76 18.88 -0.86
N SER A 52 -7.73 19.18 -0.06
CA SER A 52 -7.51 20.54 0.49
C SER A 52 -7.19 21.57 -0.61
N THR A 53 -6.50 21.19 -1.69
CA THR A 53 -6.24 22.06 -2.84
C THR A 53 -7.54 22.38 -3.59
N LEU A 54 -8.38 21.37 -3.84
CA LEU A 54 -9.70 21.55 -4.45
C LEU A 54 -10.62 22.42 -3.56
N GLU A 55 -10.61 22.22 -2.25
CA GLU A 55 -11.36 23.08 -1.32
C GLU A 55 -10.94 24.53 -1.44
N ALA A 56 -9.64 24.81 -1.46
CA ALA A 56 -9.12 26.16 -1.63
C ALA A 56 -9.48 26.75 -3.00
N TYR A 57 -9.40 25.96 -4.07
CA TYR A 57 -9.77 26.37 -5.42
C TYR A 57 -11.26 26.75 -5.49
N PHE A 58 -12.15 25.85 -5.08
CA PHE A 58 -13.59 26.10 -5.12
C PHE A 58 -14.07 27.16 -4.11
N SER A 59 -13.26 27.43 -3.09
CA SER A 59 -13.51 28.57 -2.18
C SER A 59 -13.06 29.92 -2.77
N GLY A 60 -12.47 29.93 -3.98
CA GLY A 60 -12.02 31.15 -4.66
C GLY A 60 -10.77 31.81 -4.05
N LYS A 61 -9.94 31.07 -3.32
CA LYS A 61 -8.72 31.56 -2.63
C LYS A 61 -7.55 31.75 -3.62
N LYS A 62 -7.74 32.62 -4.60
CA LYS A 62 -6.78 32.86 -5.72
C LYS A 62 -5.34 33.09 -5.24
N GLU A 63 -5.17 33.82 -4.16
CA GLU A 63 -3.85 34.20 -3.62
C GLU A 63 -2.97 32.98 -3.26
N LEU A 64 -3.59 31.84 -2.91
CA LEU A 64 -2.86 30.60 -2.60
C LEU A 64 -2.26 29.94 -3.85
N PHE A 65 -2.81 30.24 -5.02
CA PHE A 65 -2.39 29.64 -6.29
C PHE A 65 -1.37 30.48 -7.06
N ALA A 66 -1.02 31.64 -6.57
CA ALA A 66 -0.07 32.55 -7.22
C ALA A 66 1.23 31.81 -7.60
N GLY A 67 1.59 31.87 -8.88
CA GLY A 67 2.78 31.23 -9.44
C GLY A 67 2.68 29.73 -9.69
N LEU A 68 1.50 29.10 -9.50
CA LEU A 68 1.21 27.73 -9.92
C LEU A 68 0.61 27.70 -11.33
N ALA A 69 0.62 26.56 -12.00
CA ALA A 69 0.14 26.40 -13.37
C ALA A 69 -1.30 26.93 -13.55
N ILE A 70 -2.20 26.63 -12.63
CA ILE A 70 -3.60 27.06 -12.65
C ILE A 70 -3.78 28.60 -12.61
N ASP A 71 -2.81 29.35 -12.07
CA ASP A 71 -2.90 30.82 -11.98
C ASP A 71 -2.96 31.47 -13.37
N SER A 72 -2.29 30.86 -14.35
CA SER A 72 -2.34 31.28 -15.75
C SER A 72 -3.58 30.77 -16.49
N LEU A 73 -4.17 29.67 -16.07
CA LEU A 73 -5.28 28.98 -16.73
C LEU A 73 -6.64 29.49 -16.26
N GLU A 74 -6.84 29.67 -14.94
CA GLU A 74 -8.11 30.10 -14.36
C GLU A 74 -8.26 31.63 -14.41
N LYS A 75 -9.39 32.08 -14.91
CA LYS A 75 -9.68 33.53 -15.05
C LYS A 75 -10.75 34.04 -14.11
N GLU A 76 -11.70 33.17 -13.75
CA GLU A 76 -12.90 33.59 -13.00
C GLU A 76 -12.78 33.54 -11.50
N TRP A 77 -12.03 32.54 -10.96
CA TRP A 77 -11.84 32.32 -9.52
C TRP A 77 -13.16 32.39 -8.70
N ALA A 78 -14.19 31.74 -9.23
CA ALA A 78 -15.50 31.74 -8.61
C ALA A 78 -15.49 30.98 -7.28
N SER A 79 -16.18 31.55 -6.26
CA SER A 79 -16.38 30.90 -4.97
C SER A 79 -17.66 30.08 -4.97
N TYR A 80 -17.59 28.84 -4.49
CA TYR A 80 -18.69 27.90 -4.35
C TYR A 80 -18.85 27.47 -2.89
N PRO A 81 -20.06 27.08 -2.44
CA PRO A 81 -20.22 26.40 -1.16
C PRO A 81 -19.56 25.02 -1.22
N VAL A 82 -18.63 24.73 -0.31
CA VAL A 82 -17.91 23.46 -0.21
C VAL A 82 -18.39 22.69 1.02
N LEU A 83 -18.85 21.45 0.79
CA LEU A 83 -19.19 20.49 1.84
C LEU A 83 -18.07 19.44 1.89
N HIS A 84 -17.15 19.60 2.85
CA HIS A 84 -16.01 18.70 3.02
C HIS A 84 -16.30 17.73 4.17
N LEU A 85 -16.29 16.43 3.86
CA LEU A 85 -16.44 15.32 4.80
C LEU A 85 -15.13 14.56 4.90
N ASP A 86 -14.44 14.66 6.02
CA ASP A 86 -13.27 13.85 6.35
C ASP A 86 -13.68 12.68 7.27
N LEU A 87 -13.55 11.45 6.79
CA LEU A 87 -13.84 10.23 7.55
C LEU A 87 -12.59 9.65 8.24
N ASN A 88 -11.45 10.34 8.20
CA ASN A 88 -10.21 9.86 8.83
C ASN A 88 -10.15 10.05 10.35
N THR A 89 -11.04 10.82 10.95
CA THR A 89 -10.92 11.34 12.32
C THR A 89 -11.39 10.40 13.42
N ASP A 90 -12.22 9.39 13.12
CA ASP A 90 -12.91 8.57 14.12
C ASP A 90 -12.47 7.10 14.13
N ASN A 91 -12.85 6.40 15.22
CA ASN A 91 -12.70 4.96 15.35
C ASN A 91 -14.03 4.27 15.04
N TYR A 92 -14.08 3.57 13.92
CA TYR A 92 -15.29 2.92 13.38
C TYR A 92 -15.42 1.43 13.77
N LYS A 93 -14.74 0.98 14.82
CA LYS A 93 -14.88 -0.40 15.31
C LYS A 93 -16.14 -0.63 16.15
N THR A 94 -16.85 0.43 16.49
CA THR A 94 -18.05 0.39 17.32
C THR A 94 -19.28 0.80 16.53
N GLU A 95 -20.40 0.14 16.82
CA GLU A 95 -21.72 0.46 16.27
C GLU A 95 -22.08 1.95 16.51
N GLY A 96 -22.76 2.56 15.54
CA GLY A 96 -23.19 3.96 15.60
C GLY A 96 -22.09 5.00 15.35
N ALA A 97 -20.80 4.63 15.31
CA ALA A 97 -19.70 5.60 15.16
C ALA A 97 -19.78 6.37 13.82
N LEU A 98 -20.08 5.69 12.73
CA LEU A 98 -20.25 6.34 11.42
C LEU A 98 -21.48 7.25 11.40
N GLU A 99 -22.61 6.81 11.96
CA GLU A 99 -23.84 7.60 12.04
C GLU A 99 -23.60 8.90 12.82
N LEU A 100 -22.90 8.80 13.96
CA LEU A 100 -22.53 9.97 14.76
C LEU A 100 -21.65 10.94 13.97
N ARG A 101 -20.62 10.43 13.25
CA ARG A 101 -19.72 11.24 12.42
C ARG A 101 -20.47 12.00 11.33
N LEU A 102 -21.35 11.31 10.62
CA LEU A 102 -22.18 11.91 9.57
C LEU A 102 -23.15 12.92 10.15
N THR A 103 -23.77 12.61 11.30
CA THR A 103 -24.66 13.53 12.02
C THR A 103 -23.95 14.84 12.40
N LEU A 104 -22.73 14.74 12.93
CA LEU A 104 -21.93 15.92 13.30
C LEU A 104 -21.61 16.80 12.08
N ALA A 105 -21.15 16.19 10.98
CA ALA A 105 -20.84 16.92 9.75
C ALA A 105 -22.07 17.62 9.18
N ILE A 106 -23.19 16.91 9.05
CA ILE A 106 -24.44 17.46 8.52
C ILE A 106 -24.96 18.58 9.45
N THR A 107 -24.91 18.40 10.78
CA THR A 107 -25.34 19.44 11.75
C THR A 107 -24.48 20.70 11.64
N GLN A 108 -23.18 20.56 11.39
CA GLN A 108 -22.30 21.70 11.13
C GLN A 108 -22.73 22.47 9.88
N TRP A 109 -23.06 21.77 8.79
CA TRP A 109 -23.55 22.43 7.57
C TRP A 109 -24.95 23.02 7.75
N GLU A 110 -25.83 22.36 8.50
CA GLU A 110 -27.15 22.89 8.88
C GLU A 110 -27.05 24.21 9.69
N SER A 111 -26.03 24.37 10.52
CA SER A 111 -25.80 25.62 11.25
C SER A 111 -25.52 26.80 10.31
N ILE A 112 -24.97 26.51 9.10
CA ILE A 112 -24.67 27.52 8.06
C ILE A 112 -25.88 27.76 7.14
N TYR A 113 -26.50 26.65 6.68
CA TYR A 113 -27.51 26.68 5.61
C TYR A 113 -28.95 26.47 6.11
N GLY A 114 -29.13 26.15 7.36
CA GLY A 114 -30.44 25.88 7.97
C GLY A 114 -30.85 24.42 7.92
N ARG A 115 -31.98 24.11 8.60
CA ARG A 115 -32.58 22.76 8.66
C ARG A 115 -34.10 22.86 8.62
N TYR A 116 -34.76 21.88 8.00
CA TYR A 116 -36.22 21.73 8.13
C TYR A 116 -36.54 20.59 9.10
N GLU A 117 -37.58 20.79 9.95
CA GLU A 117 -38.00 19.83 10.98
C GLU A 117 -38.48 18.49 10.39
N LEU A 118 -38.94 18.48 9.14
CA LEU A 118 -39.41 17.30 8.44
C LEU A 118 -38.29 16.38 7.95
N GLU A 119 -37.07 16.88 7.88
CA GLU A 119 -35.88 16.10 7.49
C GLU A 119 -35.44 15.21 8.66
N LYS A 120 -35.83 13.94 8.65
CA LYS A 120 -35.58 13.01 9.76
C LYS A 120 -34.35 12.13 9.56
N THR A 121 -34.11 11.65 8.34
CA THR A 121 -32.97 10.78 8.06
C THR A 121 -31.73 11.58 7.65
N LEU A 122 -30.53 10.99 7.80
CA LEU A 122 -29.27 11.64 7.37
C LEU A 122 -29.27 11.98 5.88
N SER A 123 -29.86 11.11 5.04
CA SER A 123 -30.01 11.36 3.60
C SER A 123 -30.85 12.60 3.35
N GLN A 124 -32.06 12.69 3.93
CA GLN A 124 -32.94 13.85 3.77
C GLN A 124 -32.31 15.15 4.26
N ARG A 125 -31.62 15.10 5.40
CA ARG A 125 -30.88 16.25 5.96
C ARG A 125 -29.76 16.71 5.03
N PHE A 126 -28.99 15.77 4.47
CA PHE A 126 -27.91 16.07 3.54
C PHE A 126 -28.43 16.65 2.22
N GLU A 127 -29.49 16.06 1.64
CA GLU A 127 -30.19 16.61 0.47
C GLU A 127 -30.67 18.04 0.72
N GLY A 128 -31.32 18.27 1.87
CA GLY A 128 -31.78 19.60 2.27
C GLY A 128 -30.66 20.62 2.43
N VAL A 129 -29.52 20.23 2.98
CA VAL A 129 -28.32 21.07 3.07
C VAL A 129 -27.83 21.47 1.68
N ILE A 130 -27.73 20.53 0.73
CA ILE A 130 -27.28 20.81 -0.65
C ILE A 130 -28.22 21.83 -1.31
N GLU A 131 -29.54 21.59 -1.24
CA GLU A 131 -30.53 22.49 -1.84
C GLU A 131 -30.49 23.90 -1.22
N ARG A 132 -30.43 24.00 0.11
CA ARG A 132 -30.40 25.31 0.80
C ARG A 132 -29.07 26.05 0.60
N ALA A 133 -27.94 25.34 0.51
CA ALA A 133 -26.66 25.95 0.17
C ALA A 133 -26.71 26.60 -1.21
N TYR A 134 -27.27 25.90 -2.20
CA TYR A 134 -27.51 26.48 -3.53
C TYR A 134 -28.45 27.68 -3.48
N LYS A 135 -29.60 27.58 -2.83
CA LYS A 135 -30.60 28.69 -2.73
C LYS A 135 -30.01 29.93 -2.03
N LYS A 136 -29.18 29.71 -0.99
CA LYS A 136 -28.58 30.80 -0.22
C LYS A 136 -27.47 31.53 -0.98
N THR A 137 -26.68 30.79 -1.76
CA THR A 137 -25.49 31.35 -2.42
C THR A 137 -25.70 31.67 -3.91
N GLY A 138 -26.74 31.12 -4.53
CA GLY A 138 -26.95 31.18 -5.99
C GLY A 138 -25.91 30.37 -6.79
N LYS A 139 -25.04 29.59 -6.09
CA LYS A 139 -23.97 28.79 -6.69
C LYS A 139 -24.17 27.31 -6.40
N GLN A 140 -23.84 26.46 -7.37
CA GLN A 140 -23.85 25.01 -7.17
C GLN A 140 -22.85 24.61 -6.07
N VAL A 141 -23.12 23.47 -5.43
CA VAL A 141 -22.38 22.95 -4.29
C VAL A 141 -21.24 22.05 -4.73
N VAL A 142 -20.12 22.15 -4.07
CA VAL A 142 -18.98 21.23 -4.20
C VAL A 142 -18.97 20.27 -3.02
N ILE A 143 -18.80 18.96 -3.30
CA ILE A 143 -18.79 17.90 -2.28
C ILE A 143 -17.44 17.21 -2.35
N LEU A 144 -16.70 17.24 -1.23
CA LEU A 144 -15.39 16.59 -1.11
C LEU A 144 -15.46 15.57 0.04
N VAL A 145 -15.14 14.31 -0.26
CA VAL A 145 -15.12 13.24 0.75
C VAL A 145 -13.73 12.62 0.78
N ASP A 146 -13.06 12.71 1.94
CA ASP A 146 -11.75 12.08 2.15
C ASP A 146 -11.88 10.80 2.98
N GLU A 147 -11.16 9.74 2.54
CA GLU A 147 -11.09 8.41 3.14
C GLU A 147 -12.47 7.72 3.36
N TYR A 148 -13.31 7.73 2.31
CA TYR A 148 -14.67 7.16 2.35
C TYR A 148 -14.72 5.69 2.82
N ASP A 149 -13.66 4.93 2.56
CA ASP A 149 -13.56 3.48 2.82
C ASP A 149 -13.08 3.15 4.23
N LYS A 150 -12.58 4.12 4.99
CA LYS A 150 -12.04 3.89 6.34
C LYS A 150 -13.03 3.23 7.31
N PRO A 151 -14.32 3.63 7.38
CA PRO A 151 -15.30 2.94 8.21
C PRO A 151 -15.44 1.46 7.84
N LEU A 152 -15.50 1.15 6.55
CA LEU A 152 -15.65 -0.21 6.02
C LEU A 152 -14.40 -1.06 6.29
N LEU A 153 -13.20 -0.49 6.12
CA LEU A 153 -11.93 -1.16 6.41
C LEU A 153 -11.75 -1.48 7.90
N GLN A 154 -12.20 -0.60 8.79
CA GLN A 154 -12.11 -0.84 10.23
C GLN A 154 -13.13 -1.85 10.75
N ALA A 155 -14.23 -2.05 10.01
CA ALA A 155 -15.26 -3.04 10.32
C ALA A 155 -14.95 -4.44 9.72
N ILE A 156 -13.80 -4.64 9.05
CA ILE A 156 -13.40 -5.98 8.56
C ILE A 156 -13.35 -6.97 9.71
N GLY A 157 -13.96 -8.15 9.50
CA GLY A 157 -14.16 -9.17 10.54
C GLY A 157 -15.48 -9.06 11.31
N ASN A 158 -16.27 -8.01 11.09
CA ASN A 158 -17.64 -7.85 11.62
C ASN A 158 -18.63 -7.58 10.46
N ASN A 159 -19.24 -8.63 9.95
CA ASN A 159 -20.11 -8.55 8.76
C ASN A 159 -21.38 -7.72 8.97
N GLU A 160 -21.95 -7.73 10.19
CA GLU A 160 -23.14 -6.92 10.52
C GLU A 160 -22.79 -5.44 10.47
N LEU A 161 -21.74 -5.03 11.16
CA LEU A 161 -21.25 -3.64 11.17
C LEU A 161 -20.89 -3.14 9.77
N GLN A 162 -20.28 -4.00 8.95
CA GLN A 162 -19.98 -3.67 7.55
C GLN A 162 -21.23 -3.47 6.72
N ALA A 163 -22.27 -4.32 6.91
CA ALA A 163 -23.53 -4.18 6.20
C ALA A 163 -24.23 -2.87 6.57
N ASP A 164 -24.26 -2.53 7.85
CA ASP A 164 -24.83 -1.28 8.36
C ASP A 164 -24.11 -0.06 7.79
N TYR A 165 -22.78 -0.05 7.80
CA TYR A 165 -21.99 1.05 7.25
C TYR A 165 -22.17 1.21 5.75
N ARG A 166 -22.25 0.10 4.99
CA ARG A 166 -22.58 0.15 3.55
C ARG A 166 -23.95 0.76 3.30
N GLY A 167 -24.97 0.30 4.05
CA GLY A 167 -26.33 0.82 3.95
C GLY A 167 -26.39 2.32 4.23
N LEU A 168 -25.72 2.76 5.28
CA LEU A 168 -25.68 4.17 5.67
C LEU A 168 -24.96 5.05 4.63
N LEU A 169 -23.77 4.65 4.17
CA LEU A 169 -23.02 5.36 3.12
C LEU A 169 -23.80 5.40 1.81
N LYS A 170 -24.40 4.27 1.40
CA LYS A 170 -25.26 4.21 0.20
C LYS A 170 -26.44 5.20 0.28
N SER A 171 -27.12 5.24 1.42
CA SER A 171 -28.23 6.16 1.66
C SER A 171 -27.80 7.62 1.56
N VAL A 172 -26.69 8.01 2.20
CA VAL A 172 -26.20 9.40 2.21
C VAL A 172 -25.67 9.79 0.82
N TYR A 173 -24.87 8.95 0.16
CA TYR A 173 -24.34 9.27 -1.16
C TYR A 173 -25.40 9.21 -2.28
N GLY A 174 -26.53 8.57 -2.06
CA GLY A 174 -27.69 8.66 -2.94
C GLY A 174 -28.14 10.10 -3.21
N ALA A 175 -27.89 11.00 -2.26
CA ALA A 175 -28.12 12.45 -2.41
C ALA A 175 -27.34 13.07 -3.58
N LEU A 176 -26.19 12.53 -3.96
CA LEU A 176 -25.42 13.02 -5.11
C LEU A 176 -26.20 12.88 -6.42
N LYS A 177 -27.02 11.84 -6.55
CA LYS A 177 -27.87 11.62 -7.72
C LYS A 177 -29.17 12.43 -7.64
N SER A 178 -29.84 12.42 -6.50
CA SER A 178 -31.13 13.12 -6.35
C SER A 178 -30.97 14.64 -6.42
N GLN A 179 -29.82 15.18 -6.00
CA GLN A 179 -29.52 16.59 -5.97
C GLN A 179 -28.58 17.06 -7.11
N ASP A 180 -28.45 16.27 -8.19
CA ASP A 180 -27.52 16.52 -9.31
C ASP A 180 -27.54 17.96 -9.83
N ARG A 181 -28.71 18.56 -10.02
CA ARG A 181 -28.87 19.94 -10.52
C ARG A 181 -28.21 21.00 -9.66
N TYR A 182 -28.01 20.74 -8.37
CA TYR A 182 -27.42 21.67 -7.41
C TYR A 182 -25.93 21.44 -7.16
N ILE A 183 -25.36 20.36 -7.71
CA ILE A 183 -23.97 20.01 -7.51
C ILE A 183 -23.12 20.48 -8.68
N ARG A 184 -22.01 21.14 -8.42
CA ARG A 184 -20.99 21.57 -9.38
C ARG A 184 -19.93 20.51 -9.60
N PHE A 185 -19.48 19.87 -8.49
CA PHE A 185 -18.37 18.94 -8.49
C PHE A 185 -18.46 18.05 -7.25
N ALA A 186 -18.07 16.80 -7.39
CA ALA A 186 -17.89 15.89 -6.26
C ALA A 186 -16.68 15.01 -6.47
N LEU A 187 -15.82 14.91 -5.45
CA LEU A 187 -14.68 13.98 -5.42
C LEU A 187 -14.76 13.14 -4.15
N LEU A 188 -14.70 11.82 -4.32
CA LEU A 188 -14.57 10.86 -3.22
C LEU A 188 -13.21 10.20 -3.30
N THR A 189 -12.44 10.26 -2.19
CA THR A 189 -11.13 9.63 -2.11
C THR A 189 -11.11 8.49 -1.11
N GLY A 190 -10.24 7.50 -1.34
CA GLY A 190 -10.01 6.40 -0.43
C GLY A 190 -8.67 5.71 -0.69
N VAL A 191 -8.34 4.75 0.16
CA VAL A 191 -7.21 3.85 -0.05
C VAL A 191 -7.64 2.70 -0.98
N THR A 192 -8.85 2.19 -0.76
CA THR A 192 -9.38 1.02 -1.47
C THR A 192 -10.69 1.34 -2.18
N LYS A 193 -11.10 0.45 -3.06
CA LYS A 193 -12.44 0.47 -3.70
C LYS A 193 -13.45 -0.38 -2.92
N PHE A 194 -13.23 -0.56 -1.62
CA PHE A 194 -14.02 -1.41 -0.75
C PHE A 194 -15.48 -0.96 -0.74
N GLY A 195 -16.37 -1.87 -1.08
CA GLY A 195 -17.78 -1.57 -1.18
C GLY A 195 -18.17 -0.61 -2.32
N LYS A 196 -17.24 -0.22 -3.23
CA LYS A 196 -17.53 0.70 -4.33
C LYS A 196 -18.78 0.27 -5.12
N VAL A 197 -18.86 -0.99 -5.48
CA VAL A 197 -20.00 -1.53 -6.24
C VAL A 197 -21.30 -1.44 -5.42
N SER A 198 -21.27 -1.71 -4.13
CA SER A 198 -22.47 -1.70 -3.28
C SER A 198 -22.86 -0.31 -2.77
N VAL A 199 -21.90 0.53 -2.43
CA VAL A 199 -22.10 1.89 -1.91
C VAL A 199 -22.50 2.85 -3.03
N PHE A 200 -21.89 2.73 -4.21
CA PHE A 200 -22.10 3.62 -5.34
C PHE A 200 -22.93 3.00 -6.47
N SER A 201 -23.62 1.87 -6.23
CA SER A 201 -24.45 1.20 -7.25
C SER A 201 -25.46 2.11 -7.93
N ASP A 202 -25.91 3.14 -7.24
CA ASP A 202 -26.89 4.09 -7.75
C ASP A 202 -26.25 5.32 -8.44
N LEU A 203 -24.91 5.47 -8.37
CA LEU A 203 -24.13 6.56 -8.97
C LEU A 203 -23.45 6.09 -10.27
N ASN A 204 -24.24 5.88 -11.32
CA ASN A 204 -23.75 5.36 -12.61
C ASN A 204 -22.83 6.36 -13.37
N ASN A 205 -22.77 7.59 -12.93
CA ASN A 205 -21.99 8.68 -13.52
C ASN A 205 -20.68 8.99 -12.76
N LEU A 206 -20.29 8.15 -11.82
CA LEU A 206 -19.05 8.30 -11.04
C LEU A 206 -17.85 7.81 -11.88
N GLN A 207 -17.02 8.74 -12.35
CA GLN A 207 -15.79 8.45 -13.08
C GLN A 207 -14.68 8.04 -12.13
N ASP A 208 -14.07 6.87 -12.38
CA ASP A 208 -12.97 6.34 -11.59
C ASP A 208 -11.61 6.76 -12.17
N LEU A 209 -10.93 7.67 -11.49
CA LEU A 209 -9.62 8.18 -11.87
C LEU A 209 -8.47 7.24 -11.46
N SER A 210 -8.76 6.16 -10.74
CA SER A 210 -7.70 5.34 -10.13
C SER A 210 -6.85 4.60 -11.16
N MET A 211 -7.44 4.26 -12.32
CA MET A 211 -6.74 3.63 -13.44
C MET A 211 -6.88 4.47 -14.72
N ASP A 212 -7.02 5.78 -14.59
CA ASP A 212 -7.09 6.72 -15.70
C ASP A 212 -5.68 7.23 -16.03
N GLU A 213 -5.28 7.09 -17.29
CA GLU A 213 -3.94 7.45 -17.77
C GLU A 213 -3.65 8.95 -17.64
N GLU A 214 -4.64 9.79 -17.89
CA GLU A 214 -4.50 11.25 -17.81
C GLU A 214 -4.23 11.72 -16.38
N TYR A 215 -4.81 11.02 -15.38
CA TYR A 215 -4.71 11.36 -13.96
C TYR A 215 -3.78 10.45 -13.14
N GLN A 216 -2.95 9.62 -13.80
CA GLN A 216 -2.02 8.71 -13.11
C GLN A 216 -1.02 9.45 -12.21
N ALA A 217 -0.59 10.65 -12.61
CA ALA A 217 0.37 11.49 -11.88
C ALA A 217 -0.27 12.54 -10.96
N LEU A 218 -1.61 12.55 -10.82
CA LEU A 218 -2.34 13.52 -9.99
C LEU A 218 -1.91 13.48 -8.51
N CYS A 219 -1.52 12.30 -8.04
CA CYS A 219 -0.94 12.08 -6.72
C CYS A 219 0.41 11.36 -6.84
N GLY A 220 1.37 11.74 -5.99
CA GLY A 220 2.73 11.18 -6.02
C GLY A 220 3.72 12.09 -6.74
N VAL A 221 4.92 11.57 -7.04
CA VAL A 221 6.00 12.29 -7.69
C VAL A 221 6.47 11.51 -8.92
N THR A 222 6.59 12.16 -10.06
CA THR A 222 7.13 11.56 -11.29
C THR A 222 8.65 11.63 -11.32
N GLN A 223 9.30 10.91 -12.25
CA GLN A 223 10.74 10.98 -12.45
C GLN A 223 11.20 12.39 -12.83
N ASP A 224 10.49 13.05 -13.74
CA ASP A 224 10.83 14.41 -14.19
C ASP A 224 10.73 15.43 -13.05
N GLU A 225 9.70 15.32 -12.22
CA GLU A 225 9.55 16.15 -11.03
C GLU A 225 10.64 15.90 -9.99
N LEU A 226 11.04 14.63 -9.82
CA LEU A 226 12.15 14.28 -8.94
C LEU A 226 13.45 14.95 -9.40
N GLU A 227 13.78 14.82 -10.68
CA GLU A 227 15.04 15.36 -11.22
C GLU A 227 15.04 16.88 -11.26
N THR A 228 13.91 17.50 -11.57
CA THR A 228 13.79 18.96 -11.68
C THR A 228 13.73 19.64 -10.32
N ILE A 229 12.85 19.18 -9.43
CA ILE A 229 12.57 19.85 -8.15
C ILE A 229 13.64 19.52 -7.11
N PHE A 230 14.14 18.29 -7.12
CA PHE A 230 15.04 17.79 -6.08
C PHE A 230 16.50 17.65 -6.53
N ALA A 231 16.90 18.28 -7.65
CA ALA A 231 18.26 18.21 -8.18
C ALA A 231 19.34 18.48 -7.11
N GLU A 232 19.19 19.53 -6.32
CA GLU A 232 20.16 19.88 -5.28
C GLU A 232 20.12 18.92 -4.06
N PRO A 233 18.96 18.54 -3.50
CA PRO A 233 18.87 17.46 -2.51
C PRO A 233 19.47 16.12 -2.97
N ILE A 234 19.34 15.76 -4.25
CA ILE A 234 19.95 14.53 -4.80
C ILE A 234 21.47 14.61 -4.76
N LYS A 235 22.06 15.75 -5.17
CA LYS A 235 23.52 15.96 -5.07
C LYS A 235 24.03 15.88 -3.62
N GLN A 236 23.30 16.46 -2.67
CA GLN A 236 23.64 16.37 -1.24
C GLN A 236 23.59 14.92 -0.74
N LEU A 237 22.56 14.16 -1.15
CA LEU A 237 22.45 12.75 -0.81
C LEU A 237 23.57 11.91 -1.42
N ALA A 238 23.90 12.15 -2.70
CA ALA A 238 25.01 11.49 -3.41
C ALA A 238 26.33 11.74 -2.70
N THR A 239 26.64 13.00 -2.36
CA THR A 239 27.85 13.38 -1.63
C THR A 239 27.96 12.67 -0.28
N LYS A 240 26.84 12.62 0.49
CA LYS A 240 26.81 11.96 1.80
C LYS A 240 27.14 10.47 1.73
N TYR A 241 26.65 9.78 0.69
CA TYR A 241 26.85 8.35 0.50
C TYR A 241 28.05 7.99 -0.38
N LYS A 242 28.84 9.00 -0.84
CA LYS A 242 29.97 8.84 -1.76
C LYS A 242 29.57 8.14 -3.07
N LEU A 243 28.43 8.53 -3.61
CA LEU A 243 27.84 8.04 -4.87
C LEU A 243 27.95 9.11 -5.95
N SER A 244 27.88 8.71 -7.22
CA SER A 244 27.54 9.64 -8.30
C SER A 244 26.08 10.07 -8.21
N VAL A 245 25.68 11.09 -8.95
CA VAL A 245 24.27 11.53 -9.03
C VAL A 245 23.40 10.42 -9.64
N GLU A 246 23.92 9.76 -10.67
CA GLU A 246 23.25 8.65 -11.36
C GLU A 246 23.04 7.45 -10.42
N GLU A 247 24.05 7.10 -9.62
CA GLU A 247 23.93 6.03 -8.62
C GLU A 247 22.91 6.39 -7.52
N ALA A 248 22.87 7.66 -7.10
CA ALA A 248 21.89 8.13 -6.13
C ALA A 248 20.47 8.09 -6.70
N LEU A 249 20.27 8.50 -7.97
CA LEU A 249 19.00 8.39 -8.68
C LEU A 249 18.56 6.93 -8.84
N CYS A 250 19.47 6.06 -9.27
CA CYS A 250 19.19 4.63 -9.37
C CYS A 250 18.71 4.04 -8.03
N ARG A 251 19.38 4.40 -6.94
CA ARG A 251 19.03 3.95 -5.59
C ARG A 251 17.70 4.54 -5.09
N LEU A 252 17.38 5.80 -5.42
CA LEU A 252 16.08 6.41 -5.15
C LEU A 252 14.99 5.67 -5.90
N LYS A 253 15.22 5.37 -7.18
CA LYS A 253 14.29 4.63 -8.04
C LYS A 253 14.03 3.24 -7.49
N GLU A 254 15.07 2.46 -7.23
CA GLU A 254 14.96 1.11 -6.67
C GLU A 254 14.17 1.09 -5.34
N ARG A 255 14.32 2.11 -4.50
CA ARG A 255 13.70 2.11 -3.17
C ARG A 255 12.31 2.70 -3.11
N TYR A 256 11.97 3.70 -3.93
CA TYR A 256 10.77 4.51 -3.71
C TYR A 256 9.87 4.70 -4.94
N ASP A 257 10.35 4.33 -6.13
CA ASP A 257 9.58 4.35 -7.38
C ASP A 257 8.76 3.07 -7.54
N GLY A 258 8.13 2.94 -8.71
CA GLY A 258 7.56 1.68 -9.23
C GLY A 258 6.11 1.45 -8.86
N TYR A 259 5.39 2.45 -8.37
CA TYR A 259 3.94 2.38 -8.33
C TYR A 259 3.38 2.68 -9.73
N HIS A 260 2.77 1.68 -10.35
CA HIS A 260 2.09 1.78 -11.64
C HIS A 260 0.59 1.64 -11.39
N PHE A 261 -0.17 2.66 -11.78
CA PHE A 261 -1.62 2.71 -11.57
C PHE A 261 -2.42 2.35 -12.82
N VAL A 262 -1.78 2.38 -13.99
CA VAL A 262 -2.38 2.08 -15.29
C VAL A 262 -1.51 1.10 -16.06
N GLU A 263 -2.08 0.52 -17.11
CA GLU A 263 -1.38 -0.32 -18.07
C GLU A 263 -0.29 0.49 -18.77
N ASN A 264 0.92 -0.04 -18.80
CA ASN A 264 2.07 0.65 -19.43
C ASN A 264 2.32 2.08 -18.90
N GLY A 265 1.80 2.39 -17.70
CA GLY A 265 1.95 3.70 -17.08
C GLY A 265 3.36 3.99 -16.59
N ILE A 266 3.59 5.26 -16.26
CA ILE A 266 4.86 5.70 -15.66
C ILE A 266 4.99 5.22 -14.21
N GLY A 267 6.23 5.05 -13.77
CA GLY A 267 6.53 4.82 -12.35
C GLY A 267 6.28 6.08 -11.53
N ILE A 268 5.57 5.93 -10.43
CA ILE A 268 5.27 7.01 -9.49
C ILE A 268 5.97 6.75 -8.17
N TYR A 269 6.72 7.74 -7.69
CA TYR A 269 7.39 7.72 -6.40
C TYR A 269 6.42 8.01 -5.25
N ASN A 270 6.63 7.33 -4.13
CA ASN A 270 5.93 7.69 -2.89
C ASN A 270 6.47 9.02 -2.33
N PRO A 271 5.64 10.09 -2.26
CA PRO A 271 6.11 11.41 -1.85
C PRO A 271 6.55 11.43 -0.39
N PHE A 272 5.91 10.67 0.50
CA PHE A 272 6.26 10.65 1.92
C PHE A 272 7.67 10.10 2.15
N SER A 273 8.05 9.02 1.46
CA SER A 273 9.38 8.42 1.56
C SER A 273 10.45 9.31 0.95
N LEU A 274 10.19 9.93 -0.20
CA LEU A 274 11.11 10.90 -0.81
C LEU A 274 11.37 12.10 0.10
N LEU A 275 10.32 12.76 0.59
CA LEU A 275 10.44 13.95 1.44
C LEU A 275 11.21 13.66 2.74
N ASN A 276 10.98 12.49 3.36
CA ASN A 276 11.74 12.06 4.53
C ASN A 276 13.21 11.79 4.20
N THR A 277 13.48 11.12 3.06
CA THR A 277 14.86 10.86 2.59
C THR A 277 15.62 12.15 2.42
N PHE A 278 15.06 13.15 1.75
CA PHE A 278 15.73 14.43 1.53
C PHE A 278 15.84 15.27 2.81
N LYS A 279 14.83 15.27 3.67
CA LYS A 279 14.90 15.99 4.95
C LYS A 279 15.98 15.46 5.86
N ARG A 280 16.15 14.13 5.93
CA ARG A 280 17.13 13.46 6.80
C ARG A 280 18.45 13.20 6.08
N LEU A 281 18.50 13.40 4.77
CA LEU A 281 19.60 12.97 3.89
C LEU A 281 19.99 11.51 4.17
N GLN A 282 18.98 10.63 4.26
CA GLN A 282 19.16 9.24 4.62
C GLN A 282 18.14 8.35 3.90
N PHE A 283 18.63 7.26 3.27
CA PHE A 283 17.77 6.20 2.77
C PHE A 283 17.16 5.42 3.95
N GLY A 284 15.85 5.21 3.94
CA GLY A 284 15.12 4.52 5.01
C GLY A 284 13.85 3.87 4.51
N SER A 285 13.09 3.24 5.41
CA SER A 285 11.78 2.65 5.14
C SER A 285 10.71 3.45 5.87
N TYR A 286 10.37 4.62 5.33
CA TYR A 286 9.53 5.61 5.99
C TYR A 286 8.03 5.32 5.84
N TRP A 287 7.61 4.80 4.68
CA TRP A 287 6.20 4.52 4.41
C TRP A 287 5.64 3.46 5.35
N PHE A 288 6.41 2.39 5.56
CA PHE A 288 6.03 1.29 6.43
C PHE A 288 5.91 1.70 7.91
N GLU A 289 6.74 2.63 8.39
CA GLU A 289 6.69 3.16 9.77
C GLU A 289 5.36 3.86 10.09
N THR A 290 4.57 4.26 9.11
CA THR A 290 3.29 4.96 9.33
C THR A 290 2.12 4.05 9.70
N GLY A 291 2.37 2.77 9.86
CA GLY A 291 1.42 1.76 10.32
C GLY A 291 0.94 0.83 9.21
N THR A 292 1.24 -0.47 9.40
CA THR A 292 0.71 -1.52 8.53
C THR A 292 -0.61 -2.02 9.12
N PRO A 293 -1.66 -2.13 8.31
CA PRO A 293 -2.94 -2.59 8.81
C PRO A 293 -2.89 -4.06 9.23
N THR A 294 -3.18 -4.35 10.49
CA THR A 294 -3.23 -5.73 11.03
C THR A 294 -4.24 -6.61 10.31
N TYR A 295 -5.30 -6.01 9.75
CA TYR A 295 -6.30 -6.75 8.99
C TYR A 295 -5.75 -7.49 7.77
N LEU A 296 -4.64 -7.01 7.17
CA LEU A 296 -3.99 -7.72 6.05
C LEU A 296 -3.42 -9.08 6.47
N VAL A 297 -2.89 -9.16 7.69
CA VAL A 297 -2.40 -10.44 8.24
C VAL A 297 -3.56 -11.40 8.46
N GLU A 298 -4.67 -10.88 8.97
CA GLU A 298 -5.88 -11.68 9.18
C GLU A 298 -6.43 -12.22 7.87
N LEU A 299 -6.48 -11.39 6.81
CA LEU A 299 -6.89 -11.83 5.47
C LEU A 299 -5.96 -12.92 4.92
N LEU A 300 -4.65 -12.72 4.98
CA LEU A 300 -3.67 -13.72 4.51
C LEU A 300 -3.76 -15.06 5.26
N LYS A 301 -4.10 -15.01 6.55
CA LYS A 301 -4.28 -16.22 7.38
C LYS A 301 -5.62 -16.91 7.12
N GLN A 302 -6.71 -16.14 6.98
CA GLN A 302 -8.05 -16.68 6.72
C GLN A 302 -8.12 -17.42 5.38
N ASP A 303 -7.45 -16.89 4.36
CA ASP A 303 -7.36 -17.51 3.04
C ASP A 303 -6.31 -18.64 2.98
N ASN A 304 -5.54 -18.87 4.06
CA ASN A 304 -4.37 -19.76 4.02
C ASN A 304 -3.44 -19.43 2.84
N TYR A 305 -3.20 -18.14 2.60
CA TYR A 305 -2.52 -17.65 1.42
C TYR A 305 -1.05 -18.08 1.39
N ARG A 306 -0.61 -18.59 0.22
CA ARG A 306 0.77 -19.01 0.00
C ARG A 306 1.64 -17.81 -0.37
N LEU A 307 2.39 -17.24 0.58
CA LEU A 307 3.21 -16.03 0.40
C LEU A 307 4.19 -16.08 -0.79
N PRO A 308 4.81 -17.23 -1.15
CA PRO A 308 5.61 -17.33 -2.38
C PRO A 308 4.89 -16.94 -3.67
N ASN A 309 3.57 -16.96 -3.69
CA ASN A 309 2.78 -16.59 -4.87
C ASN A 309 2.64 -15.08 -5.05
N LEU A 310 2.81 -14.26 -4.00
CA LEU A 310 2.62 -12.80 -4.05
C LEU A 310 3.29 -12.09 -5.23
N THR A 311 4.47 -12.56 -5.66
CA THR A 311 5.20 -11.98 -6.80
C THR A 311 4.94 -12.66 -8.13
N LYS A 312 4.02 -13.64 -8.15
CA LYS A 312 3.61 -14.40 -9.34
C LYS A 312 2.13 -14.24 -9.65
N GLU A 313 1.45 -13.40 -8.87
CA GLU A 313 0.01 -13.19 -9.02
C GLU A 313 -0.30 -12.58 -10.38
N VAL A 314 -1.32 -13.17 -11.00
CA VAL A 314 -1.95 -12.69 -12.22
C VAL A 314 -3.40 -12.42 -11.89
N SER A 315 -3.93 -11.28 -12.32
CA SER A 315 -5.26 -10.83 -11.97
C SER A 315 -5.90 -10.08 -13.14
N THR A 316 -7.21 -9.99 -13.16
CA THR A 316 -7.96 -9.19 -14.15
C THR A 316 -8.39 -7.85 -13.58
N ALA A 317 -8.77 -6.90 -14.44
CA ALA A 317 -9.28 -5.59 -14.02
C ALA A 317 -10.46 -5.71 -13.06
N ASP A 318 -11.39 -6.64 -13.31
CA ASP A 318 -12.57 -6.84 -12.47
C ASP A 318 -12.18 -7.25 -11.05
N VAL A 319 -11.22 -8.18 -10.92
CA VAL A 319 -10.70 -8.60 -9.61
C VAL A 319 -9.98 -7.46 -8.91
N LEU A 320 -9.12 -6.71 -9.62
CA LEU A 320 -8.37 -5.59 -9.04
C LEU A 320 -9.27 -4.42 -8.63
N ASN A 321 -10.41 -4.25 -9.30
CA ASN A 321 -11.36 -3.17 -9.04
C ASN A 321 -12.44 -3.53 -8.00
N CYS A 322 -12.55 -4.81 -7.62
CA CYS A 322 -13.58 -5.26 -6.69
C CYS A 322 -12.95 -5.78 -5.39
N ILE A 323 -13.32 -5.18 -4.27
CA ILE A 323 -13.15 -5.80 -2.96
C ILE A 323 -14.53 -6.20 -2.47
N ASP A 324 -14.89 -7.46 -2.69
CA ASP A 324 -16.11 -8.03 -2.15
C ASP A 324 -15.81 -8.77 -0.84
N THR A 325 -16.67 -8.58 0.16
CA THR A 325 -16.58 -9.28 1.44
C THR A 325 -16.90 -10.77 1.35
N ALA A 326 -17.52 -11.22 0.28
CA ALA A 326 -17.76 -12.64 0.03
C ALA A 326 -16.49 -13.38 -0.44
N SER A 327 -15.49 -12.65 -0.92
CA SER A 327 -14.21 -13.21 -1.36
C SER A 327 -13.13 -12.96 -0.32
N ASN A 328 -12.54 -14.00 0.21
CA ASN A 328 -11.37 -13.91 1.11
C ASN A 328 -10.07 -13.58 0.35
N ASN A 329 -10.11 -13.32 -0.96
CA ASN A 329 -8.94 -13.02 -1.78
C ASN A 329 -8.22 -11.74 -1.27
N PRO A 330 -6.99 -11.84 -0.76
CA PRO A 330 -6.25 -10.68 -0.25
C PRO A 330 -5.66 -9.78 -1.35
N ILE A 331 -5.59 -10.25 -2.60
CA ILE A 331 -4.88 -9.58 -3.69
C ILE A 331 -5.44 -8.20 -4.02
N PRO A 332 -6.77 -8.00 -4.18
CA PRO A 332 -7.31 -6.67 -4.46
C PRO A 332 -6.95 -5.65 -3.36
N VAL A 333 -7.02 -6.09 -2.10
CA VAL A 333 -6.68 -5.22 -0.95
C VAL A 333 -5.19 -4.90 -0.93
N LEU A 334 -4.32 -5.87 -1.19
CA LEU A 334 -2.86 -5.66 -1.25
C LEU A 334 -2.48 -4.71 -2.38
N TYR A 335 -3.09 -4.85 -3.57
CA TYR A 335 -2.88 -3.96 -4.71
C TYR A 335 -3.34 -2.54 -4.40
N GLN A 336 -4.59 -2.35 -4.01
CA GLN A 336 -5.16 -1.03 -3.77
C GLN A 336 -4.52 -0.30 -2.58
N SER A 337 -4.09 -1.05 -1.55
CA SER A 337 -3.35 -0.50 -0.41
C SER A 337 -1.87 -0.17 -0.73
N GLY A 338 -1.37 -0.55 -1.92
CA GLY A 338 -0.03 -0.23 -2.39
C GLY A 338 1.08 -1.18 -1.95
N TYR A 339 0.73 -2.38 -1.47
CA TYR A 339 1.72 -3.44 -1.23
C TYR A 339 2.10 -4.17 -2.51
N LEU A 340 1.16 -4.26 -3.45
CA LEU A 340 1.39 -4.74 -4.81
C LEU A 340 1.12 -3.62 -5.81
N THR A 341 1.70 -3.77 -7.00
CA THR A 341 1.50 -2.86 -8.14
C THR A 341 1.50 -3.65 -9.43
N ILE A 342 1.02 -3.05 -10.52
CA ILE A 342 1.10 -3.61 -11.86
C ILE A 342 2.57 -3.64 -12.29
N LYS A 343 3.07 -4.80 -12.74
CA LYS A 343 4.41 -4.98 -13.31
C LYS A 343 4.39 -5.14 -14.82
N SER A 344 3.36 -5.77 -15.35
CA SER A 344 3.10 -5.88 -16.77
C SER A 344 1.63 -6.18 -17.01
N PHE A 345 1.18 -5.94 -18.22
CA PHE A 345 -0.15 -6.26 -18.70
C PHE A 345 -0.04 -7.14 -19.94
N ASP A 346 -0.84 -8.19 -20.01
CA ASP A 346 -0.99 -9.06 -21.15
C ASP A 346 -2.30 -8.69 -21.87
N GLU A 347 -2.16 -8.06 -23.03
CA GLU A 347 -3.30 -7.58 -23.82
C GLU A 347 -4.14 -8.72 -24.40
N GLU A 348 -3.52 -9.86 -24.70
CA GLU A 348 -4.23 -11.01 -25.29
C GLU A 348 -5.22 -11.63 -24.31
N PHE A 349 -4.84 -11.72 -23.02
CA PHE A 349 -5.66 -12.33 -21.97
C PHE A 349 -6.32 -11.31 -21.05
N GLY A 350 -6.00 -10.01 -21.17
CA GLY A 350 -6.51 -8.97 -20.27
C GLY A 350 -6.01 -9.13 -18.84
N GLU A 351 -4.80 -9.65 -18.66
CA GLU A 351 -4.25 -10.05 -17.36
C GLU A 351 -3.13 -9.11 -16.90
N TYR A 352 -3.21 -8.71 -15.63
CA TYR A 352 -2.20 -7.93 -14.93
C TYR A 352 -1.30 -8.85 -14.12
N ARG A 353 0.01 -8.79 -14.35
CA ARG A 353 1.00 -9.39 -13.47
C ARG A 353 1.35 -8.42 -12.36
N LEU A 354 1.24 -8.87 -11.12
CA LEU A 354 1.49 -8.06 -9.94
C LEU A 354 2.83 -8.37 -9.28
N GLY A 355 3.35 -7.40 -8.52
CA GLY A 355 4.56 -7.56 -7.71
C GLY A 355 4.73 -6.38 -6.75
N PHE A 356 5.74 -6.45 -5.88
CA PHE A 356 6.06 -5.30 -5.01
C PHE A 356 6.46 -4.09 -5.84
N PRO A 357 5.99 -2.87 -5.49
CA PRO A 357 6.37 -1.68 -6.23
C PRO A 357 7.89 -1.45 -6.19
N ASN A 358 8.49 -1.56 -5.02
CA ASN A 358 9.87 -1.22 -4.78
C ASN A 358 10.45 -1.95 -3.56
N LYS A 359 11.73 -1.74 -3.32
CA LYS A 359 12.49 -2.38 -2.25
C LYS A 359 12.03 -1.97 -0.84
N GLU A 360 11.61 -0.71 -0.66
CA GLU A 360 11.06 -0.26 0.64
C GLU A 360 9.85 -1.10 1.05
N VAL A 361 8.91 -1.29 0.12
CA VAL A 361 7.68 -2.03 0.38
C VAL A 361 7.96 -3.52 0.55
N GLU A 362 8.81 -4.11 -0.29
CA GLU A 362 9.17 -5.52 -0.19
C GLU A 362 9.86 -5.83 1.14
N GLU A 363 10.87 -5.05 1.52
CA GLU A 363 11.58 -5.20 2.81
C GLU A 363 10.63 -5.00 4.00
N GLY A 364 9.84 -3.93 3.96
CA GLY A 364 8.92 -3.59 5.04
C GLY A 364 7.83 -4.64 5.22
N PHE A 365 7.22 -5.11 4.13
CA PHE A 365 6.16 -6.11 4.17
C PHE A 365 6.68 -7.47 4.67
N THR A 366 7.84 -7.91 4.18
CA THR A 366 8.49 -9.13 4.63
C THR A 366 8.81 -9.08 6.13
N ARG A 367 9.41 -7.97 6.59
CA ARG A 367 9.72 -7.74 8.00
C ARG A 367 8.47 -7.70 8.88
N PHE A 368 7.41 -7.08 8.40
CA PHE A 368 6.14 -7.00 9.11
C PHE A 368 5.46 -8.36 9.28
N LEU A 369 5.48 -9.20 8.25
CA LEU A 369 4.83 -10.51 8.30
C LEU A 369 5.61 -11.53 9.17
N LEU A 370 6.94 -11.42 9.25
CA LEU A 370 7.78 -12.42 9.88
C LEU A 370 7.36 -12.77 11.33
N PRO A 371 7.05 -11.82 12.23
CA PRO A 371 6.59 -12.12 13.60
C PRO A 371 5.28 -12.93 13.68
N TYR A 372 4.46 -12.87 12.63
CA TYR A 372 3.20 -13.62 12.60
C TYR A 372 3.35 -15.07 12.14
N TYR A 373 4.50 -15.40 11.54
CA TYR A 373 4.88 -16.73 11.06
C TYR A 373 6.10 -17.31 11.82
N THR A 374 6.63 -16.56 12.77
CA THR A 374 7.75 -17.01 13.63
C THR A 374 7.53 -16.50 15.05
N GLY A 375 8.28 -17.01 16.02
CA GLY A 375 8.25 -16.51 17.40
C GLY A 375 8.93 -15.15 17.61
N LEU A 376 9.58 -14.61 16.59
CA LEU A 376 10.33 -13.35 16.68
C LEU A 376 9.41 -12.16 16.96
N ARG A 377 9.82 -11.33 17.91
CA ARG A 377 9.20 -10.01 18.11
C ARG A 377 9.74 -9.02 17.09
N ASN A 378 8.90 -8.08 16.66
CA ASN A 378 9.26 -7.10 15.63
C ASN A 378 10.60 -6.34 15.88
N PRO A 379 10.91 -5.90 17.12
CA PRO A 379 12.19 -5.25 17.41
C PRO A 379 13.41 -6.17 17.31
N GLU A 380 13.22 -7.48 17.49
CA GLU A 380 14.31 -8.48 17.48
C GLU A 380 14.66 -8.95 16.06
N THR A 381 13.73 -8.80 15.12
CA THR A 381 13.86 -9.30 13.74
C THR A 381 15.14 -8.85 13.01
N PRO A 382 15.53 -7.55 13.01
CA PRO A 382 16.74 -7.12 12.31
C PRO A 382 18.01 -7.69 12.90
N PHE A 383 18.06 -7.82 14.24
CA PHE A 383 19.21 -8.41 14.95
C PHE A 383 19.35 -9.90 14.60
N SER A 384 18.26 -10.65 14.71
CA SER A 384 18.25 -12.07 14.39
C SER A 384 18.65 -12.35 12.94
N MET A 385 18.12 -11.58 11.98
CA MET A 385 18.51 -11.74 10.57
C MET A 385 19.99 -11.40 10.33
N GLY A 386 20.51 -10.39 11.02
CA GLY A 386 21.95 -10.08 10.98
C GLY A 386 22.82 -11.25 11.46
N GLU A 387 22.41 -11.95 12.52
CA GLU A 387 23.13 -13.13 13.02
C GLU A 387 23.10 -14.29 11.99
N PHE A 388 21.95 -14.61 11.40
CA PHE A 388 21.86 -15.61 10.34
C PHE A 388 22.84 -15.30 9.19
N VAL A 389 22.87 -14.05 8.72
CA VAL A 389 23.77 -13.65 7.63
C VAL A 389 25.24 -13.71 8.07
N ARG A 390 25.55 -13.33 9.30
CA ARG A 390 26.94 -13.41 9.83
C ARG A 390 27.42 -14.84 9.93
N ASP A 391 26.58 -15.76 10.39
CA ASP A 391 26.93 -17.19 10.46
C ASP A 391 27.25 -17.73 9.06
N LEU A 392 26.41 -17.43 8.06
CA LEU A 392 26.65 -17.84 6.68
C LEU A 392 27.89 -17.19 6.05
N ARG A 393 28.13 -15.89 6.30
CA ARG A 393 29.34 -15.20 5.80
C ARG A 393 30.64 -15.68 6.45
N SER A 394 30.52 -16.29 7.61
CA SER A 394 31.68 -16.82 8.37
C SER A 394 31.89 -18.33 8.17
N GLY A 395 31.15 -18.98 7.27
CA GLY A 395 31.27 -20.42 7.02
C GLY A 395 30.83 -21.29 8.20
N ARG A 396 29.80 -20.86 8.95
CA ARG A 396 29.30 -21.59 10.14
C ARG A 396 27.88 -22.11 9.92
N PRO A 397 27.71 -23.12 9.05
CA PRO A 397 26.38 -23.64 8.75
C PRO A 397 25.70 -24.31 9.95
N GLU A 398 26.47 -24.87 10.91
CA GLU A 398 25.93 -25.47 12.14
C GLU A 398 25.26 -24.41 13.03
N ASP A 399 25.91 -23.26 13.26
CA ASP A 399 25.36 -22.15 14.04
C ASP A 399 24.09 -21.59 13.36
N PHE A 400 24.12 -21.47 12.02
CA PHE A 400 22.95 -21.08 11.23
C PHE A 400 21.77 -22.05 11.43
N MET A 401 22.00 -23.35 11.30
CA MET A 401 20.95 -24.37 11.46
C MET A 401 20.42 -24.44 12.88
N GLN A 402 21.29 -24.31 13.89
CA GLN A 402 20.88 -24.27 15.29
C GLN A 402 19.97 -23.06 15.59
N ARG A 403 20.30 -21.87 15.02
CA ARG A 403 19.41 -20.67 15.12
C ARG A 403 18.08 -20.90 14.44
N MET A 404 18.09 -21.50 13.25
CA MET A 404 16.86 -21.84 12.53
C MET A 404 15.99 -22.79 13.35
N ALA A 405 16.57 -23.85 13.92
CA ALA A 405 15.84 -24.80 14.76
C ALA A 405 15.23 -24.12 15.99
N THR A 406 16.00 -23.25 16.67
CA THR A 406 15.52 -22.47 17.82
C THR A 406 14.35 -21.57 17.44
N LEU A 407 14.45 -20.87 16.31
CA LEU A 407 13.40 -19.99 15.83
C LEU A 407 12.06 -20.73 15.63
N PHE A 408 12.11 -21.92 15.05
CA PHE A 408 10.91 -22.72 14.83
C PHE A 408 10.40 -23.39 16.11
N ALA A 409 11.26 -23.68 17.08
CA ALA A 409 10.86 -24.26 18.38
C ALA A 409 10.10 -23.24 19.25
N ASP A 410 10.43 -21.96 19.20
CA ASP A 410 9.78 -20.89 19.99
C ASP A 410 8.42 -20.43 19.42
N THR A 411 7.96 -21.05 18.33
CA THR A 411 6.75 -20.61 17.65
C THR A 411 5.49 -20.98 18.45
N ASN A 412 4.65 -19.97 18.74
CA ASN A 412 3.47 -20.12 19.59
C ASN A 412 2.38 -20.97 18.91
N TYR A 413 2.07 -22.14 19.48
CA TYR A 413 1.15 -23.16 18.96
C TYR A 413 -0.28 -22.70 18.65
N LYS A 414 -0.71 -21.52 19.13
CA LYS A 414 -2.06 -20.98 18.90
C LYS A 414 -2.30 -20.43 17.49
N ILE A 415 -1.26 -20.35 16.66
CA ILE A 415 -1.32 -19.65 15.36
C ILE A 415 -1.64 -20.61 14.19
N VAL A 416 -1.78 -21.93 14.42
CA VAL A 416 -1.64 -22.92 13.34
C VAL A 416 -2.96 -23.53 12.89
N GLY A 417 -3.41 -23.15 11.68
CA GLY A 417 -4.40 -23.89 10.89
C GLY A 417 -3.76 -25.01 10.07
N ASN A 418 -3.13 -24.72 8.94
CA ASN A 418 -2.39 -25.67 8.11
C ASN A 418 -0.89 -25.59 8.45
N SER A 419 -0.36 -26.60 9.15
CA SER A 419 1.02 -26.60 9.64
C SER A 419 2.06 -26.55 8.50
N GLU A 420 1.85 -27.27 7.42
CA GLU A 420 2.77 -27.28 6.28
C GLU A 420 2.88 -25.91 5.61
N LEU A 421 1.76 -25.28 5.30
CA LEU A 421 1.72 -23.96 4.69
C LEU A 421 2.34 -22.90 5.60
N TYR A 422 2.11 -22.99 6.90
CA TYR A 422 2.70 -22.10 7.90
C TYR A 422 4.23 -22.12 7.83
N PHE A 423 4.84 -23.31 7.82
CA PHE A 423 6.29 -23.47 7.73
C PHE A 423 6.84 -23.00 6.39
N GLN A 424 6.15 -23.29 5.29
CA GLN A 424 6.52 -22.80 3.98
C GLN A 424 6.55 -21.27 3.94
N ASN A 425 5.55 -20.62 4.53
CA ASN A 425 5.48 -19.16 4.62
C ASN A 425 6.56 -18.58 5.54
N ALA A 426 6.77 -19.16 6.74
CA ALA A 426 7.81 -18.73 7.66
C ALA A 426 9.20 -18.81 7.01
N PHE A 427 9.49 -19.94 6.39
CA PHE A 427 10.75 -20.16 5.71
C PHE A 427 10.94 -19.18 4.52
N TYR A 428 9.86 -18.94 3.75
CA TYR A 428 9.88 -17.96 2.68
C TYR A 428 10.28 -16.57 3.20
N LEU A 429 9.68 -16.12 4.29
CA LEU A 429 9.97 -14.82 4.87
C LEU A 429 11.42 -14.71 5.36
N ILE A 430 11.94 -15.76 6.01
CA ILE A 430 13.34 -15.80 6.45
C ILE A 430 14.29 -15.74 5.25
N ALA A 431 14.05 -16.54 4.22
CA ALA A 431 14.86 -16.55 3.01
C ALA A 431 14.83 -15.17 2.30
N LYS A 432 13.65 -14.54 2.21
CA LYS A 432 13.51 -13.17 1.68
C LYS A 432 14.30 -12.16 2.50
N MET A 433 14.20 -12.21 3.82
CA MET A 433 14.94 -11.31 4.71
C MET A 433 16.47 -11.48 4.58
N MET A 434 16.95 -12.72 4.47
CA MET A 434 18.36 -12.98 4.19
C MET A 434 18.77 -12.45 2.81
N GLY A 435 17.90 -12.54 1.81
CA GLY A 435 18.10 -12.06 0.45
C GLY A 435 18.38 -10.56 0.34
N PHE A 436 18.03 -9.75 1.35
CA PHE A 436 18.39 -8.33 1.40
C PHE A 436 19.86 -8.08 1.75
N TYR A 437 20.56 -9.09 2.27
CA TYR A 437 21.93 -8.99 2.75
C TYR A 437 22.91 -9.90 1.99
N THR A 438 22.40 -10.93 1.30
CA THR A 438 23.19 -11.92 0.55
C THR A 438 22.35 -12.45 -0.60
N LYS A 439 22.99 -13.05 -1.61
CA LYS A 439 22.26 -13.64 -2.74
C LYS A 439 21.56 -14.91 -2.27
N VAL A 440 20.25 -14.97 -2.42
CA VAL A 440 19.42 -16.12 -2.08
C VAL A 440 18.57 -16.47 -3.29
N GLU A 441 18.79 -17.66 -3.84
CA GLU A 441 17.98 -18.23 -4.91
C GLU A 441 17.13 -19.37 -4.36
N ARG A 442 15.93 -19.51 -4.91
CA ARG A 442 14.97 -20.55 -4.52
C ARG A 442 14.38 -21.18 -5.73
N THR A 443 14.42 -22.51 -5.75
CA THR A 443 13.69 -23.32 -6.71
C THR A 443 12.51 -23.99 -5.99
N THR A 444 11.31 -23.87 -6.52
CA THR A 444 10.13 -24.60 -6.02
C THR A 444 9.66 -25.52 -7.15
N SER A 445 9.77 -26.81 -6.96
CA SER A 445 9.14 -27.79 -7.80
C SER A 445 8.31 -28.76 -6.95
N ASN A 446 7.01 -28.87 -7.27
CA ASN A 446 6.11 -29.88 -6.70
C ASN A 446 6.11 -29.99 -5.16
N GLY A 447 6.03 -28.86 -4.44
CA GLY A 447 5.92 -28.85 -2.98
C GLY A 447 7.25 -28.99 -2.22
N ARG A 448 8.40 -28.99 -2.89
CA ARG A 448 9.74 -29.01 -2.29
C ARG A 448 10.35 -27.62 -2.31
N MET A 449 11.04 -27.26 -1.24
CA MET A 449 11.74 -25.98 -1.16
C MET A 449 13.23 -26.21 -1.18
N ASP A 450 13.86 -25.85 -2.30
CA ASP A 450 15.31 -25.79 -2.43
C ASP A 450 15.76 -24.35 -2.21
N LEU A 451 16.83 -24.18 -1.48
CA LEU A 451 17.41 -22.87 -1.19
C LEU A 451 18.89 -22.90 -1.50
N THR A 452 19.33 -21.97 -2.34
CA THR A 452 20.75 -21.69 -2.56
C THR A 452 21.08 -20.32 -1.97
N ILE A 453 22.10 -20.24 -1.12
CA ILE A 453 22.59 -19.01 -0.53
C ILE A 453 24.04 -18.82 -0.93
N GLU A 454 24.36 -17.67 -1.54
CA GLU A 454 25.69 -17.32 -1.97
C GLU A 454 26.21 -16.13 -1.17
N THR A 455 27.38 -16.29 -0.56
CA THR A 455 28.16 -15.23 0.07
C THR A 455 29.42 -14.98 -0.74
N ASN A 456 30.31 -14.08 -0.26
CA ASN A 456 31.57 -13.84 -0.96
C ASN A 456 32.48 -15.07 -0.99
N ASP A 457 32.47 -15.87 0.09
CA ASP A 457 33.45 -16.95 0.31
C ASP A 457 32.79 -18.34 0.36
N TYR A 458 31.44 -18.41 0.47
CA TYR A 458 30.73 -19.66 0.71
C TYR A 458 29.47 -19.77 -0.15
N ILE A 459 29.09 -21.02 -0.47
CA ILE A 459 27.85 -21.40 -1.13
C ILE A 459 27.16 -22.44 -0.28
N TYR A 460 25.86 -22.29 -0.05
CA TYR A 460 25.04 -23.20 0.72
C TYR A 460 23.87 -23.68 -0.14
N ILE A 461 23.72 -25.00 -0.27
CA ILE A 461 22.59 -25.65 -0.92
C ILE A 461 21.80 -26.37 0.17
N VAL A 462 20.55 -25.95 0.37
CA VAL A 462 19.70 -26.50 1.44
C VAL A 462 18.47 -27.15 0.83
N GLU A 463 18.28 -28.42 1.10
CA GLU A 463 17.09 -29.19 0.72
C GLU A 463 16.27 -29.55 1.94
N PHE A 464 14.95 -29.39 1.83
CA PHE A 464 14.01 -29.65 2.93
C PHE A 464 13.13 -30.86 2.66
N LYS A 465 12.87 -31.65 3.69
CA LYS A 465 11.86 -32.70 3.70
C LYS A 465 10.85 -32.42 4.82
N LEU A 466 9.59 -32.69 4.52
CA LEU A 466 8.50 -32.69 5.50
C LEU A 466 8.19 -34.12 5.86
N ASP A 467 8.25 -34.47 7.17
CA ASP A 467 8.06 -35.82 7.70
C ASP A 467 8.84 -36.91 6.94
N GLY A 468 10.06 -36.54 6.48
CA GLY A 468 10.98 -37.43 5.79
C GLY A 468 12.24 -37.72 6.61
N SER A 469 13.43 -37.56 6.00
CA SER A 469 14.70 -37.59 6.72
C SER A 469 15.70 -36.58 6.13
N ALA A 470 16.61 -36.12 6.99
CA ALA A 470 17.71 -35.25 6.60
C ALA A 470 18.68 -35.94 5.64
N ASP A 471 18.83 -37.27 5.78
CA ASP A 471 19.66 -38.10 4.89
C ASP A 471 19.10 -38.14 3.46
N VAL A 472 17.78 -38.34 3.33
CA VAL A 472 17.10 -38.30 2.01
C VAL A 472 17.17 -36.92 1.39
N ALA A 473 17.07 -35.85 2.21
CA ALA A 473 17.24 -34.48 1.71
C ALA A 473 18.65 -34.25 1.17
N LEU A 474 19.66 -34.66 1.91
CA LEU A 474 21.07 -34.53 1.51
C LEU A 474 21.37 -35.34 0.24
N GLN A 475 20.90 -36.60 0.17
CA GLN A 475 21.05 -37.46 -1.01
C GLN A 475 20.39 -36.84 -2.25
N GLN A 476 19.25 -36.18 -2.12
CA GLN A 476 18.56 -35.52 -3.23
C GLN A 476 19.39 -34.38 -3.84
N ILE A 477 20.17 -33.65 -3.06
CA ILE A 477 21.07 -32.59 -3.58
C ILE A 477 22.05 -33.21 -4.57
N ASP A 478 22.58 -34.41 -4.28
CA ASP A 478 23.52 -35.11 -5.15
C ASP A 478 22.82 -35.71 -6.38
N GLU A 479 21.72 -36.41 -6.19
CA GLU A 479 20.96 -37.07 -7.28
C GLU A 479 20.43 -36.08 -8.31
N LYS A 480 20.01 -34.88 -7.89
CA LYS A 480 19.52 -33.82 -8.77
C LYS A 480 20.63 -32.93 -9.34
N GLY A 481 21.88 -33.13 -8.87
CA GLY A 481 23.02 -32.37 -9.33
C GLY A 481 22.97 -30.89 -9.01
N TYR A 482 22.35 -30.47 -7.91
CA TYR A 482 22.20 -29.05 -7.54
C TYR A 482 23.52 -28.33 -7.32
N ALA A 483 24.60 -29.06 -7.02
CA ALA A 483 25.96 -28.54 -6.90
C ALA A 483 26.68 -28.35 -8.26
N GLN A 484 26.17 -28.90 -9.36
CA GLN A 484 26.86 -28.86 -10.68
C GLN A 484 27.11 -27.43 -11.19
N PRO A 485 26.18 -26.45 -11.06
CA PRO A 485 26.44 -25.08 -11.48
C PRO A 485 27.64 -24.43 -10.81
N PHE A 486 28.04 -24.94 -9.62
CA PHE A 486 29.13 -24.43 -8.80
C PHE A 486 30.41 -25.27 -8.89
N ALA A 487 30.47 -26.26 -9.79
CA ALA A 487 31.61 -27.19 -9.88
C ALA A 487 32.97 -26.49 -10.18
N MET A 488 32.93 -25.32 -10.82
CA MET A 488 34.13 -24.51 -11.12
C MET A 488 34.28 -23.32 -10.18
N ASP A 489 33.39 -23.16 -9.21
CA ASP A 489 33.47 -22.07 -8.23
C ASP A 489 34.55 -22.37 -7.20
N LYS A 490 35.33 -21.33 -6.83
CA LYS A 490 36.41 -21.48 -5.85
C LYS A 490 35.96 -21.34 -4.40
N ARG A 491 34.71 -20.91 -4.19
CA ARG A 491 34.11 -20.79 -2.86
C ARG A 491 33.89 -22.15 -2.26
N GLN A 492 33.94 -22.23 -0.93
CA GLN A 492 33.59 -23.45 -0.22
C GLN A 492 32.08 -23.69 -0.32
N LEU A 493 31.70 -24.91 -0.73
CA LEU A 493 30.31 -25.30 -0.87
C LEU A 493 29.89 -26.22 0.27
N PHE A 494 28.75 -25.92 0.89
CA PHE A 494 28.10 -26.75 1.90
C PHE A 494 26.75 -27.26 1.35
N LYS A 495 26.47 -28.54 1.56
CA LYS A 495 25.19 -29.18 1.30
C LYS A 495 24.50 -29.44 2.63
N ILE A 496 23.25 -29.02 2.77
CA ILE A 496 22.49 -29.14 4.01
C ILE A 496 21.16 -29.83 3.73
N GLY A 497 21.02 -31.03 4.25
CA GLY A 497 19.75 -31.76 4.25
C GLY A 497 19.00 -31.50 5.53
N VAL A 498 17.73 -31.10 5.46
CA VAL A 498 16.92 -30.71 6.61
C VAL A 498 15.62 -31.51 6.64
N ASN A 499 15.30 -32.11 7.79
CA ASN A 499 13.99 -32.72 8.07
C ASN A 499 13.17 -31.80 8.95
N PHE A 500 11.95 -31.54 8.52
CA PHE A 500 10.95 -30.81 9.28
C PHE A 500 9.85 -31.78 9.72
N SER A 501 9.57 -31.86 11.02
CA SER A 501 8.50 -32.70 11.54
C SER A 501 7.22 -31.90 11.74
N LEU A 502 6.15 -32.29 11.04
CA LEU A 502 4.82 -31.71 11.21
C LEU A 502 4.22 -32.08 12.58
N GLU A 503 4.53 -33.26 13.11
CA GLU A 503 4.10 -33.70 14.45
C GLU A 503 4.76 -32.85 15.55
N LYS A 504 6.10 -32.71 15.51
CA LYS A 504 6.87 -31.92 16.49
C LYS A 504 6.81 -30.40 16.18
N ARG A 505 6.38 -30.04 14.99
CA ARG A 505 6.30 -28.64 14.48
C ARG A 505 7.63 -27.89 14.59
N CYS A 506 8.75 -28.57 14.33
CA CYS A 506 10.08 -27.99 14.37
C CYS A 506 11.02 -28.66 13.36
N ILE A 507 12.20 -28.08 13.18
CA ILE A 507 13.32 -28.74 12.51
C ILE A 507 13.76 -29.88 13.46
N ASP A 508 13.54 -31.13 13.03
CA ASP A 508 13.80 -32.32 13.83
C ASP A 508 15.25 -32.78 13.69
N LYS A 509 15.82 -32.70 12.50
CA LYS A 509 17.19 -33.13 12.21
C LYS A 509 17.73 -32.39 11.00
N TRP A 510 19.03 -32.11 10.98
CA TRP A 510 19.76 -31.66 9.80
C TRP A 510 21.10 -32.39 9.68
N LEU A 511 21.64 -32.44 8.46
CA LEU A 511 22.95 -32.96 8.12
C LEU A 511 23.68 -32.01 7.21
N ILE A 512 24.97 -31.82 7.43
CA ILE A 512 25.83 -30.93 6.66
C ILE A 512 26.97 -31.75 6.02
N ALA A 513 27.23 -31.54 4.72
CA ALA A 513 28.30 -32.18 3.98
C ALA A 513 29.08 -31.14 3.13
#